data_127aaed6d249079c6b5d20138b55bb24
#
_entry.id   127aaed6d249079c6b5d20138b55bb24
#
_cell.length_a   1.000
_cell.length_b   1.000
_cell.length_c   1.000
_cell.angle_alpha   90.00
_cell.angle_beta   90.00
_cell.angle_gamma   90.00
#
_symmetry.space_group_name_H-M   'P 1'
#
loop_
_entity.id
_entity.type
_entity.pdbx_description
1 polymer ?
#
loop_
_entity_poly.entity_id
_entity_poly.type
_entity_poly.pdbx_seq_one_letter_code
_entity_poly.pdbx_strand_id
1 'polypeptide(L)'
;VKRIALAGGIGAGKSTVVDHLRAQGFEAIDADEVYRDLVAPGQPLLATLVDAFGVGILTLEGGLDRAFLSAIVFHDGAALTRLNAITHPPVGREMRRRLDAAVGEAVFAAIPLFRPEHRSELDLDEVWSIQVGPEIAIERLVAQRAMTEEEARARIAHQVDNDEREKMADEVIWNNTDRASLRSRIDELLRERGLDGH
;
A
#
# COMPACT_ATOMS: atom_id res chain seq x y z
N VAL A 1 15.49 15.23 -0.62
CA VAL A 1 14.13 14.80 -1.00
C VAL A 1 13.38 14.40 0.25
N LYS A 2 12.24 15.05 0.55
CA LYS A 2 11.41 14.70 1.69
C LYS A 2 10.65 13.39 1.42
N ARG A 3 10.70 12.44 2.34
CA ARG A 3 10.09 11.11 2.20
C ARG A 3 8.81 11.02 3.03
N ILE A 4 7.68 10.91 2.37
CA ILE A 4 6.36 10.93 3.02
C ILE A 4 5.66 9.59 2.79
N ALA A 5 5.35 8.88 3.87
CA ALA A 5 4.54 7.67 3.77
C ALA A 5 3.05 8.00 3.61
N LEU A 6 2.37 7.27 2.76
CA LEU A 6 0.92 7.24 2.65
C LEU A 6 0.41 5.94 3.27
N ALA A 7 -0.10 6.02 4.48
CA ALA A 7 -0.77 4.93 5.18
C ALA A 7 -2.29 5.01 4.97
N GLY A 8 -2.99 3.92 5.23
CA GLY A 8 -4.45 3.94 5.17
C GLY A 8 -5.04 2.55 4.96
N GLY A 9 -6.24 2.35 5.48
CA GLY A 9 -6.97 1.10 5.37
C GLY A 9 -7.52 0.82 3.97
N ILE A 10 -8.12 -0.35 3.83
CA ILE A 10 -8.85 -0.71 2.61
C ILE A 10 -10.04 0.25 2.40
N GLY A 11 -10.25 0.72 1.18
CA GLY A 11 -11.32 1.66 0.88
C GLY A 11 -11.04 3.12 1.29
N ALA A 12 -9.92 3.42 1.96
CA ALA A 12 -9.59 4.79 2.41
C ALA A 12 -9.28 5.77 1.27
N GLY A 13 -8.94 5.28 0.07
CA GLY A 13 -8.68 6.15 -1.09
C GLY A 13 -7.20 6.44 -1.32
N LYS A 14 -6.29 5.65 -0.76
CA LYS A 14 -4.84 5.79 -0.93
C LYS A 14 -4.40 5.83 -2.41
N SER A 15 -4.98 4.96 -3.26
CA SER A 15 -4.70 4.98 -4.71
C SER A 15 -5.11 6.31 -5.37
N THR A 16 -6.23 6.90 -4.97
CA THR A 16 -6.64 8.22 -5.46
C THR A 16 -5.62 9.31 -5.11
N VAL A 17 -5.02 9.23 -3.93
CA VAL A 17 -3.95 10.15 -3.49
C VAL A 17 -2.68 9.91 -4.31
N VAL A 18 -2.26 8.66 -4.50
CA VAL A 18 -1.09 8.29 -5.32
C VAL A 18 -1.24 8.83 -6.75
N ASP A 19 -2.39 8.56 -7.39
CA ASP A 19 -2.67 9.03 -8.75
C ASP A 19 -2.65 10.57 -8.84
N HIS A 20 -3.20 11.25 -7.83
CA HIS A 20 -3.23 12.70 -7.77
C HIS A 20 -1.83 13.29 -7.61
N LEU A 21 -1.00 12.75 -6.72
CA LEU A 21 0.38 13.19 -6.52
C LEU A 21 1.23 13.00 -7.80
N ARG A 22 1.06 11.85 -8.46
CA ARG A 22 1.72 11.58 -9.76
C ARG A 22 1.28 12.59 -10.83
N ALA A 23 0.00 12.96 -10.85
CA ALA A 23 -0.51 13.98 -11.77
C ALA A 23 0.02 15.39 -11.49
N GLN A 24 0.44 15.66 -10.25
CA GLN A 24 1.12 16.90 -9.83
C GLN A 24 2.65 16.87 -10.06
N GLY A 25 3.18 15.78 -10.63
CA GLY A 25 4.61 15.64 -10.93
C GLY A 25 5.45 15.05 -9.81
N PHE A 26 4.85 14.65 -8.68
CA PHE A 26 5.59 13.98 -7.63
C PHE A 26 5.84 12.50 -7.95
N GLU A 27 6.99 12.00 -7.53
CA GLU A 27 7.24 10.57 -7.52
C GLU A 27 6.46 9.90 -6.38
N ALA A 28 5.70 8.85 -6.71
CA ALA A 28 4.96 8.06 -5.73
C ALA A 28 5.22 6.56 -5.97
N ILE A 29 5.83 5.92 -4.99
CA ILE A 29 6.23 4.51 -5.00
C ILE A 29 5.17 3.72 -4.24
N ASP A 30 4.51 2.78 -4.92
CA ASP A 30 3.50 1.92 -4.30
C ASP A 30 4.10 0.55 -4.00
N ALA A 31 4.02 0.11 -2.73
CA ALA A 31 4.56 -1.18 -2.30
C ALA A 31 3.92 -2.38 -3.02
N ASP A 32 2.63 -2.28 -3.40
CA ASP A 32 1.95 -3.30 -4.18
C ASP A 32 2.48 -3.35 -5.63
N GLU A 33 2.87 -2.21 -6.20
CA GLU A 33 3.53 -2.15 -7.52
C GLU A 33 4.93 -2.75 -7.44
N VAL A 34 5.70 -2.36 -6.42
CA VAL A 34 7.04 -2.93 -6.18
C VAL A 34 6.97 -4.45 -6.03
N TYR A 35 6.02 -4.96 -5.24
CA TYR A 35 5.82 -6.41 -5.12
C TYR A 35 5.49 -7.05 -6.48
N ARG A 36 4.61 -6.42 -7.28
CA ARG A 36 4.26 -6.94 -8.62
C ARG A 36 5.46 -7.04 -9.55
N ASP A 37 6.34 -6.03 -9.52
CA ASP A 37 7.56 -6.01 -10.32
C ASP A 37 8.52 -7.12 -9.90
N LEU A 38 8.69 -7.32 -8.59
CA LEU A 38 9.60 -8.31 -8.03
C LEU A 38 9.15 -9.77 -8.24
N VAL A 39 7.85 -10.01 -8.42
CA VAL A 39 7.30 -11.35 -8.72
C VAL A 39 6.89 -11.53 -10.18
N ALA A 40 7.33 -10.64 -11.06
CA ALA A 40 7.12 -10.80 -12.51
C ALA A 40 7.85 -12.04 -13.05
N PRO A 41 7.42 -12.62 -14.18
CA PRO A 41 8.10 -13.76 -14.78
C PRO A 41 9.60 -13.53 -14.95
N GLY A 42 10.39 -14.51 -14.52
CA GLY A 42 11.87 -14.45 -14.58
C GLY A 42 12.54 -13.72 -13.41
N GLN A 43 11.79 -13.13 -12.49
CA GLN A 43 12.36 -12.46 -11.32
C GLN A 43 12.79 -13.48 -10.24
N PRO A 44 13.90 -13.21 -9.52
CA PRO A 44 14.42 -14.10 -8.48
C PRO A 44 13.43 -14.38 -7.35
N LEU A 45 12.61 -13.37 -6.97
CA LEU A 45 11.63 -13.53 -5.91
C LEU A 45 10.53 -14.53 -6.30
N LEU A 46 10.09 -14.54 -7.57
CA LEU A 46 9.13 -15.52 -8.06
C LEU A 46 9.70 -16.94 -7.96
N ALA A 47 10.98 -17.14 -8.33
CA ALA A 47 11.64 -18.44 -8.20
C ALA A 47 11.67 -18.90 -6.73
N THR A 48 12.02 -18.01 -5.81
CA THR A 48 12.01 -18.32 -4.36
C THR A 48 10.62 -18.70 -3.86
N LEU A 49 9.56 -18.04 -4.35
CA LEU A 49 8.19 -18.40 -4.01
C LEU A 49 7.80 -19.78 -4.56
N VAL A 50 8.23 -20.11 -5.79
CA VAL A 50 8.02 -21.45 -6.40
C VAL A 50 8.73 -22.51 -5.57
N ASP A 51 9.95 -22.28 -5.13
CA ASP A 51 10.69 -23.21 -4.26
C ASP A 51 9.98 -23.44 -2.92
N ALA A 52 9.33 -22.40 -2.37
CA ALA A 52 8.66 -22.47 -1.08
C ALA A 52 7.23 -23.05 -1.13
N PHE A 53 6.49 -22.79 -2.21
CA PHE A 53 5.06 -23.11 -2.33
C PHE A 53 4.73 -24.10 -3.47
N GLY A 54 5.73 -24.50 -4.25
CA GLY A 54 5.60 -25.40 -5.37
C GLY A 54 5.19 -24.70 -6.69
N VAL A 55 5.37 -25.40 -7.79
CA VAL A 55 5.10 -24.90 -9.15
C VAL A 55 3.61 -24.59 -9.41
N GLY A 56 2.71 -25.11 -8.57
CA GLY A 56 1.27 -24.83 -8.66
C GLY A 56 0.87 -23.38 -8.46
N ILE A 57 1.76 -22.52 -7.93
CA ILE A 57 1.53 -21.09 -7.80
C ILE A 57 1.77 -20.31 -9.10
N LEU A 58 2.14 -21.00 -10.20
CA LEU A 58 2.35 -20.35 -11.50
C LEU A 58 1.13 -20.49 -12.39
N THR A 59 0.86 -19.46 -13.17
CA THR A 59 -0.06 -19.53 -14.31
C THR A 59 0.60 -20.28 -15.47
N LEU A 60 -0.17 -20.61 -16.50
CA LEU A 60 0.34 -21.26 -17.73
C LEU A 60 1.39 -20.40 -18.45
N GLU A 61 1.31 -19.08 -18.32
CA GLU A 61 2.24 -18.11 -18.88
C GLU A 61 3.48 -17.89 -18.00
N GLY A 62 3.62 -18.64 -16.89
CA GLY A 62 4.76 -18.56 -15.98
C GLY A 62 4.74 -17.37 -15.01
N GLY A 63 3.63 -16.66 -14.91
CA GLY A 63 3.42 -15.60 -13.92
C GLY A 63 2.90 -16.16 -12.59
N LEU A 64 2.90 -15.33 -11.55
CA LEU A 64 2.34 -15.70 -10.24
C LEU A 64 0.80 -15.77 -10.29
N ASP A 65 0.23 -16.94 -10.00
CA ASP A 65 -1.20 -17.08 -9.69
C ASP A 65 -1.49 -16.57 -8.27
N ARG A 66 -1.85 -15.29 -8.19
CA ARG A 66 -2.11 -14.61 -6.91
C ARG A 66 -3.33 -15.17 -6.21
N ALA A 67 -4.34 -15.60 -6.97
CA ALA A 67 -5.56 -16.15 -6.38
C ALA A 67 -5.26 -17.50 -5.72
N PHE A 68 -4.50 -18.35 -6.40
CA PHE A 68 -4.09 -19.64 -5.87
C PHE A 68 -3.17 -19.51 -4.64
N LEU A 69 -2.15 -18.65 -4.70
CA LEU A 69 -1.28 -18.40 -3.55
C LEU A 69 -2.05 -17.79 -2.36
N SER A 70 -2.96 -16.86 -2.64
CA SER A 70 -3.84 -16.27 -1.62
C SER A 70 -4.71 -17.33 -0.93
N ALA A 71 -5.26 -18.29 -1.69
CA ALA A 71 -6.04 -19.38 -1.13
C ALA A 71 -5.22 -20.27 -0.20
N ILE A 72 -3.96 -20.56 -0.54
CA ILE A 72 -3.04 -21.34 0.32
C ILE A 72 -2.84 -20.60 1.66
N VAL A 73 -2.45 -19.31 1.62
CA VAL A 73 -2.06 -18.58 2.82
C VAL A 73 -3.26 -18.13 3.67
N PHE A 74 -4.44 -18.03 3.08
CA PHE A 74 -5.66 -17.65 3.80
C PHE A 74 -6.08 -18.69 4.84
N HIS A 75 -5.82 -19.97 4.57
CA HIS A 75 -6.20 -21.07 5.43
C HIS A 75 -5.04 -21.64 6.28
N ASP A 76 -3.81 -21.14 6.09
CA ASP A 76 -2.60 -21.60 6.77
C ASP A 76 -1.76 -20.43 7.27
N GLY A 77 -1.84 -20.14 8.57
CA GLY A 77 -1.06 -19.07 9.20
C GLY A 77 0.47 -19.26 9.11
N ALA A 78 0.94 -20.54 9.07
CA ALA A 78 2.35 -20.82 8.89
C ALA A 78 2.80 -20.52 7.45
N ALA A 79 1.95 -20.82 6.46
CA ALA A 79 2.16 -20.46 5.07
C ALA A 79 2.17 -18.92 4.90
N LEU A 80 1.25 -18.19 5.55
CA LEU A 80 1.24 -16.73 5.54
C LEU A 80 2.53 -16.14 6.15
N THR A 81 2.97 -16.67 7.29
CA THR A 81 4.23 -16.24 7.93
C THR A 81 5.41 -16.48 7.00
N ARG A 82 5.48 -17.64 6.33
CA ARG A 82 6.52 -17.97 5.34
C ARG A 82 6.48 -17.01 4.15
N LEU A 83 5.29 -16.73 3.60
CA LEU A 83 5.14 -15.78 2.50
C LEU A 83 5.69 -14.40 2.89
N ASN A 84 5.30 -13.89 4.06
CA ASN A 84 5.74 -12.61 4.55
C ASN A 84 7.27 -12.57 4.77
N ALA A 85 7.86 -13.62 5.34
CA ALA A 85 9.30 -13.71 5.54
C ALA A 85 10.10 -13.71 4.22
N ILE A 86 9.53 -14.28 3.14
CA ILE A 86 10.15 -14.29 1.81
C ILE A 86 9.98 -12.95 1.11
N THR A 87 8.80 -12.31 1.22
CA THR A 87 8.45 -11.15 0.39
C THR A 87 8.79 -9.80 1.01
N HIS A 88 8.60 -9.62 2.32
CA HIS A 88 8.80 -8.32 2.96
C HIS A 88 10.24 -7.80 2.82
N PRO A 89 11.32 -8.58 3.05
CA PRO A 89 12.66 -8.04 2.95
C PRO A 89 13.05 -7.57 1.53
N PRO A 90 12.76 -8.30 0.44
CA PRO A 90 13.03 -7.79 -0.90
C PRO A 90 12.20 -6.55 -1.27
N VAL A 91 10.92 -6.51 -0.89
CA VAL A 91 10.06 -5.35 -1.13
C VAL A 91 10.60 -4.13 -0.37
N GLY A 92 10.94 -4.28 0.91
CA GLY A 92 11.51 -3.19 1.71
C GLY A 92 12.82 -2.65 1.11
N ARG A 93 13.74 -3.55 0.68
CA ARG A 93 14.98 -3.14 0.01
C ARG A 93 14.73 -2.37 -1.29
N GLU A 94 13.81 -2.85 -2.12
CA GLU A 94 13.50 -2.18 -3.39
C GLU A 94 12.76 -0.86 -3.16
N MET A 95 11.84 -0.78 -2.19
CA MET A 95 11.23 0.48 -1.76
C MET A 95 12.30 1.49 -1.35
N ARG A 96 13.24 1.09 -0.47
CA ARG A 96 14.35 1.94 -0.02
C ARG A 96 15.20 2.40 -1.19
N ARG A 97 15.60 1.49 -2.08
CA ARG A 97 16.39 1.81 -3.28
C ARG A 97 15.70 2.85 -4.17
N ARG A 98 14.38 2.72 -4.39
CA ARG A 98 13.60 3.69 -5.17
C ARG A 98 13.52 5.04 -4.45
N LEU A 99 13.29 5.05 -3.15
CA LEU A 99 13.29 6.27 -2.33
C LEU A 99 14.66 6.99 -2.35
N ASP A 100 15.76 6.22 -2.30
CA ASP A 100 17.12 6.77 -2.37
C ASP A 100 17.46 7.37 -3.75
N ALA A 101 16.83 6.86 -4.80
CA ALA A 101 17.02 7.33 -6.18
C ALA A 101 16.08 8.48 -6.58
N ALA A 102 15.07 8.76 -5.76
CA ALA A 102 14.08 9.80 -6.04
C ALA A 102 14.72 11.19 -6.11
N VAL A 103 14.20 12.03 -7.01
CA VAL A 103 14.63 13.40 -7.21
C VAL A 103 13.48 14.36 -6.95
N GLY A 104 13.78 15.66 -6.75
CA GLY A 104 12.78 16.70 -6.49
C GLY A 104 12.65 17.04 -5.01
N GLU A 105 11.56 17.70 -4.63
CA GLU A 105 11.33 18.19 -3.28
C GLU A 105 10.83 17.11 -2.33
N ALA A 106 9.95 16.24 -2.82
CA ALA A 106 9.37 15.14 -2.04
C ALA A 106 9.13 13.89 -2.90
N VAL A 107 9.13 12.72 -2.23
CA VAL A 107 8.73 11.43 -2.76
C VAL A 107 7.74 10.78 -1.79
N PHE A 108 6.72 10.14 -2.34
CA PHE A 108 5.67 9.50 -1.55
C PHE A 108 5.80 7.98 -1.60
N ALA A 109 5.65 7.32 -0.44
CA ALA A 109 5.68 5.87 -0.30
C ALA A 109 4.31 5.35 0.14
N ALA A 110 3.54 4.75 -0.76
CA ALA A 110 2.27 4.14 -0.42
C ALA A 110 2.47 2.75 0.18
N ILE A 111 2.13 2.60 1.47
CA ILE A 111 2.32 1.37 2.24
C ILE A 111 0.98 0.90 2.80
N PRO A 112 0.38 -0.18 2.24
CA PRO A 112 -0.96 -0.63 2.65
C PRO A 112 -1.06 -1.05 4.12
N LEU A 113 -0.05 -1.76 4.62
CA LEU A 113 0.02 -2.25 6.00
C LEU A 113 1.17 -1.55 6.73
N PHE A 114 1.03 -0.24 6.91
CA PHE A 114 2.04 0.57 7.59
C PHE A 114 2.21 0.13 9.04
N ARG A 115 3.46 0.03 9.47
CA ARG A 115 3.88 -0.26 10.84
C ARG A 115 4.93 0.75 11.27
N PRO A 116 5.09 1.01 12.59
CA PRO A 116 6.07 1.98 13.10
C PRO A 116 7.50 1.74 12.59
N GLU A 117 7.90 0.47 12.44
CA GLU A 117 9.24 0.09 11.99
C GLU A 117 9.56 0.61 10.59
N HIS A 118 8.56 0.71 9.70
CA HIS A 118 8.75 1.23 8.35
C HIS A 118 9.30 2.66 8.34
N ARG A 119 9.03 3.45 9.40
CA ARG A 119 9.55 4.82 9.50
C ARG A 119 11.07 4.83 9.51
N SER A 120 11.70 3.98 10.30
CA SER A 120 13.17 3.87 10.37
C SER A 120 13.75 3.06 9.21
N GLU A 121 13.08 1.98 8.79
CA GLU A 121 13.55 1.11 7.70
C GLU A 121 13.63 1.85 6.36
N LEU A 122 12.68 2.74 6.09
CA LEU A 122 12.59 3.50 4.86
C LEU A 122 13.06 4.97 5.00
N ASP A 123 13.49 5.38 6.22
CA ASP A 123 13.96 6.73 6.52
C ASP A 123 12.91 7.79 6.13
N LEU A 124 11.71 7.62 6.68
CA LEU A 124 10.56 8.46 6.38
C LEU A 124 10.52 9.69 7.29
N ASP A 125 10.36 10.85 6.70
CA ASP A 125 10.25 12.13 7.42
C ASP A 125 8.84 12.33 8.02
N GLU A 126 7.81 12.00 7.23
CA GLU A 126 6.40 12.13 7.64
C GLU A 126 5.58 10.89 7.28
N VAL A 127 4.49 10.70 8.01
CA VAL A 127 3.47 9.69 7.75
C VAL A 127 2.11 10.38 7.63
N TRP A 128 1.48 10.30 6.46
CA TRP A 128 0.12 10.78 6.21
C TRP A 128 -0.83 9.59 6.22
N SER A 129 -1.77 9.58 7.16
CA SER A 129 -2.77 8.52 7.29
C SER A 129 -4.07 8.95 6.61
N ILE A 130 -4.40 8.29 5.49
CA ILE A 130 -5.69 8.45 4.83
C ILE A 130 -6.70 7.55 5.55
N GLN A 131 -7.70 8.16 6.14
CA GLN A 131 -8.72 7.48 6.93
C GLN A 131 -10.11 7.65 6.33
N VAL A 132 -10.99 6.71 6.64
CA VAL A 132 -12.38 6.71 6.21
C VAL A 132 -13.24 6.05 7.29
N GLY A 133 -14.46 6.53 7.46
CA GLY A 133 -15.43 5.86 8.34
C GLY A 133 -15.73 4.44 7.86
N PRO A 134 -15.89 3.46 8.79
CA PRO A 134 -16.03 2.05 8.43
C PRO A 134 -17.21 1.79 7.49
N GLU A 135 -18.35 2.42 7.68
CA GLU A 135 -19.53 2.24 6.82
C GLU A 135 -19.28 2.74 5.40
N ILE A 136 -18.62 3.90 5.24
CA ILE A 136 -18.23 4.42 3.92
C ILE A 136 -17.21 3.51 3.24
N ALA A 137 -16.28 2.93 4.01
CA ALA A 137 -15.33 1.95 3.48
C ALA A 137 -16.07 0.70 2.95
N ILE A 138 -17.06 0.20 3.69
CA ILE A 138 -17.88 -0.95 3.29
C ILE A 138 -18.63 -0.64 1.99
N GLU A 139 -19.33 0.48 1.93
CA GLU A 139 -20.04 0.92 0.73
C GLU A 139 -19.14 0.98 -0.51
N ARG A 140 -17.92 1.54 -0.34
CA ARG A 140 -16.94 1.62 -1.43
C ARG A 140 -16.43 0.24 -1.88
N LEU A 141 -16.20 -0.69 -0.94
CA LEU A 141 -15.75 -2.03 -1.25
C LEU A 141 -16.82 -2.84 -2.00
N VAL A 142 -18.07 -2.74 -1.56
CA VAL A 142 -19.19 -3.39 -2.24
C VAL A 142 -19.37 -2.81 -3.65
N ALA A 143 -19.38 -1.49 -3.79
CA ALA A 143 -19.60 -0.83 -5.07
C ALA A 143 -18.45 -1.00 -6.09
N GLN A 144 -17.20 -1.02 -5.62
CA GLN A 144 -16.03 -0.93 -6.50
C GLN A 144 -15.27 -2.26 -6.68
N ARG A 145 -15.44 -3.22 -5.78
CA ARG A 145 -14.70 -4.50 -5.78
C ARG A 145 -15.59 -5.73 -5.85
N ALA A 146 -16.89 -5.54 -6.08
CA ALA A 146 -17.88 -6.63 -6.17
C ALA A 146 -17.85 -7.58 -4.95
N MET A 147 -17.50 -7.06 -3.77
CA MET A 147 -17.53 -7.80 -2.51
C MET A 147 -18.93 -7.81 -1.93
N THR A 148 -19.27 -8.84 -1.19
CA THR A 148 -20.44 -8.79 -0.31
C THR A 148 -20.15 -7.88 0.88
N GLU A 149 -21.20 -7.39 1.53
CA GLU A 149 -21.05 -6.55 2.74
C GLU A 149 -20.33 -7.33 3.87
N GLU A 150 -20.63 -8.62 4.00
CA GLU A 150 -20.01 -9.51 4.98
C GLU A 150 -18.49 -9.64 4.76
N GLU A 151 -18.07 -9.86 3.51
CA GLU A 151 -16.65 -9.90 3.14
C GLU A 151 -15.96 -8.56 3.38
N ALA A 152 -16.60 -7.45 3.08
CA ALA A 152 -16.07 -6.11 3.33
C ALA A 152 -15.86 -5.86 4.84
N ARG A 153 -16.87 -6.18 5.67
CA ARG A 153 -16.78 -6.07 7.14
C ARG A 153 -15.69 -6.96 7.70
N ALA A 154 -15.58 -8.21 7.26
CA ALA A 154 -14.53 -9.13 7.70
C ALA A 154 -13.13 -8.58 7.37
N ARG A 155 -12.92 -8.05 6.16
CA ARG A 155 -11.62 -7.48 5.76
C ARG A 155 -11.24 -6.24 6.56
N ILE A 156 -12.21 -5.37 6.86
CA ILE A 156 -11.98 -4.17 7.68
C ILE A 156 -11.63 -4.57 9.11
N ALA A 157 -12.33 -5.54 9.70
CA ALA A 157 -12.09 -6.02 11.06
C ALA A 157 -10.70 -6.66 11.26
N HIS A 158 -10.07 -7.16 10.20
CA HIS A 158 -8.71 -7.70 10.24
C HIS A 158 -7.60 -6.67 10.07
N GLN A 159 -7.95 -5.39 9.88
CA GLN A 159 -6.96 -4.32 9.75
C GLN A 159 -6.75 -3.58 11.08
N VAL A 160 -5.60 -2.93 11.19
CA VAL A 160 -5.35 -1.92 12.23
C VAL A 160 -6.46 -0.87 12.16
N ASP A 161 -7.07 -0.52 13.28
CA ASP A 161 -8.14 0.48 13.31
C ASP A 161 -7.61 1.91 13.06
N ASN A 162 -8.54 2.85 12.93
CA ASN A 162 -8.18 4.24 12.65
C ASN A 162 -7.43 4.88 13.82
N ASP A 163 -7.79 4.56 15.05
CA ASP A 163 -7.17 5.15 16.25
C ASP A 163 -5.69 4.74 16.37
N GLU A 164 -5.37 3.47 16.06
CA GLU A 164 -3.98 3.00 16.05
C GLU A 164 -3.20 3.62 14.88
N ARG A 165 -3.83 3.82 13.70
CA ARG A 165 -3.19 4.52 12.59
C ARG A 165 -2.92 5.99 12.90
N GLU A 166 -3.83 6.67 13.62
CA GLU A 166 -3.67 8.05 14.02
C GLU A 166 -2.45 8.24 14.91
N LYS A 167 -2.21 7.33 15.85
CA LYS A 167 -1.01 7.36 16.72
C LYS A 167 0.31 7.25 15.97
N MET A 168 0.30 6.67 14.78
CA MET A 168 1.49 6.49 13.93
C MET A 168 1.69 7.64 12.92
N ALA A 169 0.68 8.50 12.75
CA ALA A 169 0.64 9.52 11.71
C ALA A 169 1.07 10.90 12.22
N ASP A 170 1.77 11.64 11.36
CA ASP A 170 2.04 13.07 11.55
C ASP A 170 0.89 13.92 11.00
N GLU A 171 0.14 13.37 10.03
CA GLU A 171 -1.05 14.01 9.44
C GLU A 171 -2.17 12.98 9.24
N VAL A 172 -3.39 13.35 9.61
CA VAL A 172 -4.58 12.51 9.42
C VAL A 172 -5.51 13.17 8.40
N ILE A 173 -5.81 12.44 7.34
CA ILE A 173 -6.61 12.91 6.21
C ILE A 173 -7.91 12.10 6.15
N TRP A 174 -9.02 12.69 6.59
CA TRP A 174 -10.32 12.05 6.52
C TRP A 174 -10.92 12.14 5.12
N ASN A 175 -11.21 10.99 4.54
CA ASN A 175 -11.84 10.83 3.23
C ASN A 175 -13.27 10.31 3.37
N ASN A 176 -14.12 11.06 4.05
CA ASN A 176 -15.54 10.71 4.24
C ASN A 176 -16.46 11.31 3.17
N THR A 177 -15.89 11.99 2.19
CA THR A 177 -16.61 12.69 1.12
C THR A 177 -16.24 12.11 -0.26
N ASP A 178 -16.17 12.93 -1.28
CA ASP A 178 -15.85 12.56 -2.64
C ASP A 178 -14.33 12.67 -2.96
N ARG A 179 -13.97 12.20 -4.16
CA ARG A 179 -12.58 12.23 -4.62
C ARG A 179 -12.03 13.64 -4.83
N ALA A 180 -12.89 14.61 -5.19
CA ALA A 180 -12.48 15.99 -5.45
C ALA A 180 -12.07 16.65 -4.12
N SER A 181 -12.88 16.48 -3.07
CA SER A 181 -12.57 16.97 -1.72
C SER A 181 -11.26 16.38 -1.17
N LEU A 182 -11.03 15.07 -1.38
CA LEU A 182 -9.76 14.42 -1.00
C LEU A 182 -8.57 15.06 -1.72
N ARG A 183 -8.65 15.25 -3.03
CA ARG A 183 -7.60 15.90 -3.82
C ARG A 183 -7.32 17.33 -3.35
N SER A 184 -8.37 18.12 -3.12
CA SER A 184 -8.22 19.49 -2.61
C SER A 184 -7.50 19.52 -1.25
N ARG A 185 -7.81 18.56 -0.36
CA ARG A 185 -7.11 18.47 0.92
C ARG A 185 -5.62 18.11 0.75
N ILE A 186 -5.28 17.24 -0.20
CA ILE A 186 -3.88 16.94 -0.54
C ILE A 186 -3.19 18.19 -1.07
N ASP A 187 -3.82 18.97 -1.97
CA ASP A 187 -3.25 20.20 -2.50
C ASP A 187 -3.02 21.26 -1.42
N GLU A 188 -3.91 21.33 -0.41
CA GLU A 188 -3.71 22.19 0.76
C GLU A 188 -2.48 21.74 1.58
N LEU A 189 -2.37 20.45 1.87
CA LEU A 189 -1.24 19.90 2.61
C LEU A 189 0.09 20.09 1.90
N LEU A 190 0.13 19.94 0.60
CA LEU A 190 1.34 20.23 -0.20
C LEU A 190 1.75 21.70 -0.03
N ARG A 191 0.80 22.64 -0.20
CA ARG A 191 1.06 24.07 0.00
C ARG A 191 1.49 24.43 1.42
N GLU A 192 0.85 23.85 2.45
CA GLU A 192 1.20 24.03 3.86
C GLU A 192 2.65 23.60 4.15
N ARG A 193 3.18 22.65 3.39
CA ARG A 193 4.54 22.12 3.52
C ARG A 193 5.53 22.71 2.52
N GLY A 194 5.09 23.68 1.70
CA GLY A 194 5.92 24.32 0.69
C GLY A 194 6.40 23.36 -0.40
N LEU A 195 5.56 22.36 -0.73
CA LEU A 195 5.84 21.37 -1.77
C LEU A 195 5.06 21.76 -3.03
N ASP A 196 5.80 22.19 -4.05
CA ASP A 196 5.24 22.54 -5.35
C ASP A 196 5.60 21.44 -6.36
N GLY A 197 4.59 20.74 -6.86
CA GLY A 197 4.76 19.76 -7.95
C GLY A 197 5.24 20.45 -9.24
N HIS A 198 5.94 19.73 -10.08
CA HIS A 198 6.46 20.21 -11.38
C HIS A 198 5.53 19.83 -12.52
#